data_c5239b9485840b09eb404f329162d5b8
#
_entry.id   c5239b9485840b09eb404f329162d5b8
#
_cell.length_a   1.000
_cell.length_b   1.000
_cell.length_c   1.000
_cell.angle_alpha   90.00
_cell.angle_beta   90.00
_cell.angle_gamma   90.00
#
_symmetry.space_group_name_H-M   'P 1'
#
loop_
_entity.id
_entity.type
_entity.pdbx_description
1 polymer ?
#
loop_
_entity_poly.entity_id
_entity_poly.type
_entity_poly.pdbx_seq_one_letter_code
_entity_poly.pdbx_strand_id
1 'polypeptide(L)'
;FALTLEKTAYTSIIEQKLGIISYGYDNSVVDSIYFTPDFMLGGGEAYSITDPYDSAWDVQLNEKARIYARIGNAQGQPVIWENDYGKGKFVVDNFGLYEKAVRGFYAASYSLLTDVCVYPVINGAAFYLDDFPSPVPSGDGTYVKRDYNMSIKDFYANVWWPDMQELALDHNIRYTGVMIENYEDATDGKIKKQTDSRRFQYFGNMLLHQGGELGYHGYNHQPLSLSNTDYGDVLPYNTWESEGAMEKAVKELIRFGDEMFPETTMSVYVPPSNVLSEEGRKMLAEKFPEIKTIASNYFTGEFSYVQEFEVAEDGIVEQPRITSGAVIDDYMKMSALSELNMHFVSNHFIHPDDLLDEDRGAELGWEKMRKNLKQYMDWLDDAAPDLRKLTGSELSGAIQRYGTVICNKEVTEQMIR
;
A
#
# COMPACT_ATOMS: atom_id res chain seq x y z
N PHE A 1 -4.71 28.70 3.98
CA PHE A 1 -4.38 27.57 3.10
C PHE A 1 -4.97 27.81 1.73
N ALA A 2 -4.19 27.66 0.68
CA ALA A 2 -4.64 27.84 -0.69
C ALA A 2 -4.23 26.62 -1.52
N LEU A 3 -5.20 26.01 -2.16
CA LEU A 3 -5.05 24.87 -3.06
C LEU A 3 -5.27 25.30 -4.49
N THR A 4 -4.45 24.84 -5.39
CA THR A 4 -4.55 25.07 -6.84
C THR A 4 -4.87 26.51 -7.20
N LEU A 5 -3.87 27.21 -7.61
CA LEU A 5 -4.06 28.62 -8.00
C LEU A 5 -4.63 28.71 -9.41
N GLU A 6 -5.69 29.50 -9.55
CA GLU A 6 -6.14 29.97 -10.85
C GLU A 6 -6.07 31.49 -10.90
N LYS A 7 -5.61 32.07 -12.03
CA LYS A 7 -5.58 33.51 -12.22
C LYS A 7 -7.00 34.05 -12.40
N THR A 8 -7.59 34.46 -11.31
CA THR A 8 -8.91 35.10 -11.29
C THR A 8 -8.82 36.52 -10.75
N ALA A 9 -9.88 37.29 -10.88
CA ALA A 9 -9.96 38.62 -10.23
C ALA A 9 -9.83 38.52 -8.70
N TYR A 10 -10.14 37.34 -8.10
CA TYR A 10 -10.04 37.12 -6.67
C TYR A 10 -8.61 36.81 -6.21
N THR A 11 -7.84 36.07 -7.01
CA THR A 11 -6.44 35.80 -6.68
C THR A 11 -5.59 37.03 -6.67
N SER A 12 -5.86 38.01 -7.57
CA SER A 12 -5.16 39.28 -7.59
C SER A 12 -5.31 40.10 -6.30
N ILE A 13 -6.38 39.86 -5.52
CA ILE A 13 -6.62 40.57 -4.23
C ILE A 13 -5.70 39.97 -3.13
N ILE A 14 -5.28 38.73 -3.25
CA ILE A 14 -4.51 38.00 -2.22
C ILE A 14 -3.07 37.74 -2.62
N GLU A 15 -2.64 38.04 -3.84
CA GLU A 15 -1.28 37.80 -4.38
C GLU A 15 -0.18 38.16 -3.39
N GLN A 16 -0.23 39.40 -2.86
CA GLN A 16 0.77 39.86 -1.89
C GLN A 16 0.79 39.02 -0.61
N LYS A 17 -0.37 38.50 -0.17
CA LYS A 17 -0.48 37.65 0.99
C LYS A 17 0.13 36.28 0.72
N LEU A 18 -0.03 35.78 -0.50
CA LEU A 18 0.55 34.53 -0.96
C LEU A 18 2.05 34.65 -1.28
N GLY A 19 2.61 35.87 -1.25
CA GLY A 19 4.01 36.08 -1.57
C GLY A 19 4.31 36.17 -3.07
N ILE A 20 3.29 36.24 -3.92
CA ILE A 20 3.43 36.27 -5.39
C ILE A 20 3.74 37.69 -5.86
N ILE A 21 4.81 37.84 -6.65
CA ILE A 21 5.21 39.10 -7.29
C ILE A 21 4.68 39.19 -8.70
N SER A 22 4.78 38.10 -9.45
CA SER A 22 4.34 38.02 -10.85
C SER A 22 3.98 36.61 -11.25
N TYR A 23 3.26 36.49 -12.36
CA TYR A 23 2.87 35.25 -12.99
C TYR A 23 3.51 35.12 -14.36
N GLY A 24 3.83 33.89 -14.75
CA GLY A 24 4.10 33.53 -16.14
C GLY A 24 2.83 33.54 -16.99
N TYR A 25 2.96 33.18 -18.25
CA TYR A 25 1.86 33.18 -19.21
C TYR A 25 1.05 31.90 -19.18
N ASP A 26 1.71 30.76 -18.91
CA ASP A 26 1.16 29.42 -18.98
C ASP A 26 1.35 28.67 -17.66
N ASN A 27 0.64 27.56 -17.50
CA ASN A 27 0.90 26.61 -16.45
C ASN A 27 2.18 25.83 -16.77
N SER A 28 2.89 25.42 -15.73
CA SER A 28 4.04 24.55 -15.85
C SER A 28 3.60 23.07 -15.75
N VAL A 29 4.20 22.23 -16.57
CA VAL A 29 4.04 20.79 -16.49
C VAL A 29 4.74 20.28 -15.23
N VAL A 30 4.03 19.50 -14.43
CA VAL A 30 4.57 18.80 -13.24
C VAL A 30 4.84 17.36 -13.63
N ASP A 31 6.08 17.05 -13.96
CA ASP A 31 6.57 15.70 -14.29
C ASP A 31 7.29 15.04 -13.11
N SER A 32 7.68 15.83 -12.14
CA SER A 32 8.29 15.39 -10.89
C SER A 32 8.21 16.49 -9.84
N ILE A 33 8.24 16.09 -8.56
CA ILE A 33 8.22 17.04 -7.44
C ILE A 33 9.43 16.76 -6.55
N TYR A 34 10.28 17.78 -6.40
CA TYR A 34 11.37 17.80 -5.42
C TYR A 34 10.87 18.39 -4.11
N PHE A 35 10.97 17.64 -3.02
CA PHE A 35 10.66 18.09 -1.66
C PHE A 35 11.95 18.47 -0.93
N THR A 36 11.95 19.59 -0.21
CA THR A 36 13.12 19.97 0.60
C THR A 36 13.32 18.99 1.79
N PRO A 37 14.57 18.78 2.27
CA PRO A 37 14.85 17.82 3.32
C PRO A 37 14.07 18.02 4.62
N ASP A 38 13.76 19.27 4.95
CA ASP A 38 13.12 19.64 6.23
C ASP A 38 11.58 19.72 6.14
N PHE A 39 10.99 19.40 4.99
CA PHE A 39 9.57 19.58 4.80
C PHE A 39 8.74 18.40 5.33
N MET A 40 9.13 17.19 4.96
CA MET A 40 8.39 15.98 5.29
C MET A 40 9.29 14.75 5.26
N LEU A 41 8.81 13.61 5.73
CA LEU A 41 9.52 12.32 5.62
C LEU A 41 9.81 12.03 4.14
N GLY A 42 10.99 11.48 3.85
CA GLY A 42 11.45 11.23 2.48
C GLY A 42 11.79 12.49 1.68
N GLY A 43 11.87 13.66 2.32
CA GLY A 43 12.33 14.89 1.69
C GLY A 43 13.83 14.84 1.35
N GLY A 44 14.26 15.77 0.49
CA GLY A 44 15.64 15.82 -0.05
C GLY A 44 15.79 15.17 -1.42
N GLU A 45 14.71 14.57 -1.96
CA GLU A 45 14.68 13.87 -3.24
C GLU A 45 13.59 14.42 -4.16
N ALA A 46 13.70 14.09 -5.45
CA ALA A 46 12.65 14.31 -6.44
C ALA A 46 11.92 12.98 -6.71
N TYR A 47 10.59 13.05 -6.80
CA TYR A 47 9.72 11.93 -7.09
C TYR A 47 9.06 12.17 -8.44
N SER A 48 9.27 11.25 -9.37
CA SER A 48 8.72 11.33 -10.73
C SER A 48 7.21 11.08 -10.73
N ILE A 49 6.54 11.61 -11.74
CA ILE A 49 5.11 11.44 -11.97
C ILE A 49 4.95 10.80 -13.36
N THR A 50 4.38 9.59 -13.38
CA THR A 50 4.23 8.79 -14.61
C THR A 50 3.35 9.49 -15.66
N ASP A 51 2.26 10.12 -15.20
CA ASP A 51 1.34 10.91 -16.02
C ASP A 51 1.49 12.41 -15.70
N PRO A 52 2.42 13.12 -16.34
CA PRO A 52 2.65 14.53 -16.11
C PRO A 52 1.39 15.37 -16.35
N TYR A 53 1.18 16.41 -15.55
CA TYR A 53 0.05 17.31 -15.65
C TYR A 53 0.48 18.78 -15.63
N ASP A 54 -0.28 19.66 -16.30
CA ASP A 54 0.03 21.08 -16.47
C ASP A 54 -0.82 21.98 -15.55
N SER A 55 -0.73 21.79 -14.26
CA SER A 55 -1.59 22.49 -13.31
C SER A 55 -0.86 23.45 -12.37
N ALA A 56 0.46 23.44 -12.35
CA ALA A 56 1.21 24.37 -11.53
C ALA A 56 1.37 25.72 -12.24
N TRP A 57 0.99 26.79 -11.57
CA TRP A 57 1.22 28.11 -12.08
C TRP A 57 2.69 28.52 -12.06
N ASP A 58 3.17 29.08 -13.15
CA ASP A 58 4.47 29.75 -13.18
C ASP A 58 4.36 31.05 -12.37
N VAL A 59 5.00 31.08 -11.20
CA VAL A 59 4.97 32.20 -10.26
C VAL A 59 6.38 32.62 -9.84
N GLN A 60 6.57 33.92 -9.69
CA GLN A 60 7.72 34.47 -9.00
C GLN A 60 7.30 34.90 -7.60
N LEU A 61 8.05 34.42 -6.61
CA LEU A 61 7.80 34.69 -5.21
C LEU A 61 8.72 35.79 -4.67
N ASN A 62 8.26 36.50 -3.65
CA ASN A 62 9.07 37.47 -2.94
C ASN A 62 10.15 36.76 -2.09
N GLU A 63 11.16 37.50 -1.64
CA GLU A 63 12.31 37.00 -0.88
C GLU A 63 11.94 36.42 0.53
N LYS A 64 10.73 36.69 1.00
CA LYS A 64 10.25 36.17 2.30
C LYS A 64 9.56 34.82 2.20
N ALA A 65 9.14 34.45 0.99
CA ALA A 65 8.50 33.18 0.76
C ALA A 65 9.50 32.02 0.99
N ARG A 66 9.12 31.07 1.83
CA ARG A 66 9.89 29.87 2.07
C ARG A 66 9.30 28.72 1.27
N ILE A 67 10.12 28.12 0.40
CA ILE A 67 9.69 27.11 -0.56
C ILE A 67 10.05 25.73 -0.02
N TYR A 68 9.08 24.81 -0.03
CA TYR A 68 9.17 23.44 0.46
C TYR A 68 9.16 22.40 -0.66
N ALA A 69 8.52 22.71 -1.79
CA ALA A 69 8.54 21.81 -2.93
C ALA A 69 8.64 22.58 -4.26
N ARG A 70 9.26 21.95 -5.26
CA ARG A 70 9.53 22.51 -6.59
C ARG A 70 9.33 21.44 -7.66
N ILE A 71 9.05 21.85 -8.89
CA ILE A 71 9.05 20.96 -10.03
C ILE A 71 10.48 20.52 -10.33
N GLY A 72 10.68 19.22 -10.55
CA GLY A 72 11.90 18.60 -11.04
C GLY A 72 13.05 18.55 -10.04
N ASN A 73 13.53 19.70 -9.59
CA ASN A 73 14.72 19.77 -8.73
C ASN A 73 14.71 21.03 -7.83
N ALA A 74 15.75 21.20 -7.03
CA ALA A 74 15.89 22.30 -6.07
C ALA A 74 15.87 23.71 -6.68
N GLN A 75 15.97 23.86 -7.99
CA GLN A 75 15.93 25.14 -8.73
C GLN A 75 14.65 25.31 -9.55
N GLY A 76 13.77 24.30 -9.56
CA GLY A 76 12.52 24.32 -10.33
C GLY A 76 11.48 25.32 -9.85
N GLN A 77 10.35 25.39 -10.54
CA GLN A 77 9.22 26.22 -10.18
C GLN A 77 8.64 25.85 -8.81
N PRO A 78 8.26 26.83 -7.97
CA PRO A 78 7.63 26.54 -6.68
C PRO A 78 6.27 25.87 -6.83
N VAL A 79 6.06 24.78 -6.07
CA VAL A 79 4.76 24.11 -5.96
C VAL A 79 4.19 24.12 -4.55
N ILE A 80 5.05 24.14 -3.51
CA ILE A 80 4.60 24.31 -2.11
C ILE A 80 5.46 25.37 -1.45
N TRP A 81 4.81 26.37 -0.85
CA TRP A 81 5.52 27.41 -0.10
C TRP A 81 4.66 28.03 1.00
N GLU A 82 5.33 28.71 1.93
CA GLU A 82 4.70 29.59 2.91
C GLU A 82 5.14 31.05 2.70
N ASN A 83 4.29 32.00 3.09
CA ASN A 83 4.61 33.41 3.13
C ASN A 83 3.98 34.08 4.37
N ASP A 84 4.76 34.84 5.10
CA ASP A 84 4.27 35.64 6.21
C ASP A 84 3.77 36.99 5.71
N TYR A 85 2.55 37.34 6.08
CA TYR A 85 1.96 38.65 5.77
C TYR A 85 1.27 39.27 6.99
N GLY A 86 1.77 40.39 7.48
CA GLY A 86 1.30 41.02 8.71
C GLY A 86 1.54 40.13 9.93
N LYS A 87 0.48 39.67 10.57
CA LYS A 87 0.51 38.70 11.69
C LYS A 87 0.08 37.31 11.27
N GLY A 88 -0.19 37.10 10.00
CA GLY A 88 -0.70 35.84 9.47
C GLY A 88 0.32 35.10 8.60
N LYS A 89 0.16 33.79 8.51
CA LYS A 89 0.92 32.90 7.65
C LYS A 89 0.00 32.35 6.56
N PHE A 90 0.49 32.29 5.36
CA PHE A 90 -0.19 31.70 4.19
C PHE A 90 0.64 30.54 3.68
N VAL A 91 0.01 29.39 3.50
CA VAL A 91 0.60 28.21 2.88
C VAL A 91 -0.12 27.93 1.57
N VAL A 92 0.61 27.66 0.52
CA VAL A 92 0.11 27.48 -0.83
C VAL A 92 0.58 26.15 -1.38
N ASP A 93 -0.36 25.36 -1.88
CA ASP A 93 -0.12 24.18 -2.72
C ASP A 93 -0.51 24.53 -4.16
N ASN A 94 0.50 24.75 -4.98
CA ASN A 94 0.36 25.18 -6.38
C ASN A 94 0.48 23.96 -7.32
N PHE A 95 -0.28 22.90 -7.02
CA PHE A 95 -0.43 21.75 -7.90
C PHE A 95 -1.85 21.20 -7.80
N GLY A 96 -2.38 20.68 -8.91
CA GLY A 96 -3.80 20.34 -9.05
C GLY A 96 -4.10 18.84 -8.99
N LEU A 97 -3.34 18.06 -8.23
CA LEU A 97 -3.56 16.63 -8.09
C LEU A 97 -4.34 16.36 -6.78
N TYR A 98 -5.61 15.96 -6.91
CA TYR A 98 -6.53 15.76 -5.79
C TYR A 98 -6.91 14.28 -5.65
N GLU A 99 -5.93 13.43 -5.47
CA GLU A 99 -6.13 12.00 -5.33
C GLU A 99 -5.77 11.50 -3.94
N LYS A 100 -6.33 10.36 -3.57
CA LYS A 100 -5.98 9.65 -2.35
C LYS A 100 -4.45 9.43 -2.24
N ALA A 101 -3.82 9.13 -3.36
CA ALA A 101 -2.39 8.86 -3.47
C ALA A 101 -1.47 10.02 -3.04
N VAL A 102 -1.96 11.26 -2.96
CA VAL A 102 -1.16 12.46 -2.63
C VAL A 102 -1.64 13.22 -1.40
N ARG A 103 -2.62 12.70 -0.68
CA ARG A 103 -3.22 13.38 0.49
C ARG A 103 -2.21 13.72 1.60
N GLY A 104 -1.15 12.94 1.74
CA GLY A 104 -0.08 13.20 2.71
C GLY A 104 0.71 14.48 2.41
N PHE A 105 0.80 14.89 1.15
CA PHE A 105 1.45 16.16 0.80
C PHE A 105 0.64 17.35 1.32
N TYR A 106 -0.69 17.28 1.20
CA TYR A 106 -1.57 18.29 1.78
C TYR A 106 -1.56 18.28 3.31
N ALA A 107 -1.44 17.09 3.93
CA ALA A 107 -1.30 16.98 5.39
C ALA A 107 0.00 17.65 5.85
N ALA A 108 1.12 17.42 5.15
CA ALA A 108 2.39 18.07 5.44
C ALA A 108 2.31 19.59 5.25
N SER A 109 1.73 20.09 4.15
CA SER A 109 1.52 21.51 3.92
C SER A 109 0.63 22.15 4.98
N TYR A 110 -0.46 21.48 5.35
CA TYR A 110 -1.38 21.97 6.37
C TYR A 110 -0.69 22.13 7.74
N SER A 111 0.26 21.24 8.05
CA SER A 111 1.02 21.31 9.30
C SER A 111 1.85 22.58 9.46
N LEU A 112 2.25 23.21 8.35
CA LEU A 112 3.01 24.48 8.34
C LEU A 112 2.21 25.69 8.86
N LEU A 113 0.86 25.60 8.90
CA LEU A 113 0.01 26.68 9.39
C LEU A 113 0.10 26.92 10.91
N THR A 114 0.68 26.00 11.63
CA THR A 114 0.79 26.10 13.10
C THR A 114 2.21 25.81 13.56
N ASP A 115 2.66 26.46 14.64
CA ASP A 115 3.99 26.22 15.22
C ASP A 115 4.14 24.77 15.73
N VAL A 116 3.03 24.16 16.13
CA VAL A 116 2.97 22.76 16.55
C VAL A 116 1.71 22.11 15.99
N CYS A 117 1.90 21.10 15.17
CA CYS A 117 0.84 20.23 14.66
C CYS A 117 0.98 18.86 15.32
N VAL A 118 -0.11 18.36 15.94
CA VAL A 118 -0.17 17.04 16.58
C VAL A 118 -1.40 16.32 16.03
N TYR A 119 -1.20 15.13 15.50
CA TYR A 119 -2.27 14.27 15.01
C TYR A 119 -1.91 12.80 15.25
N PRO A 120 -2.90 11.90 15.36
CA PRO A 120 -2.64 10.47 15.51
C PRO A 120 -2.06 9.87 14.23
N VAL A 121 -1.20 8.87 14.39
CA VAL A 121 -0.66 8.07 13.30
C VAL A 121 -0.72 6.59 13.64
N ILE A 122 -0.68 5.73 12.63
CA ILE A 122 -0.71 4.27 12.77
C ILE A 122 0.64 3.77 13.27
N ASN A 123 1.73 4.26 12.69
CA ASN A 123 3.10 3.84 12.92
C ASN A 123 3.30 2.35 12.73
N GLY A 124 3.29 1.91 11.48
CA GLY A 124 3.52 0.51 11.17
C GLY A 124 3.71 0.23 9.68
N ALA A 125 4.56 -0.75 9.38
CA ALA A 125 4.71 -1.32 8.05
C ALA A 125 4.45 -2.82 8.08
N ALA A 126 3.66 -3.33 7.14
CA ALA A 126 3.45 -4.76 6.92
C ALA A 126 3.88 -5.16 5.51
N PHE A 127 4.38 -6.40 5.39
CA PHE A 127 4.81 -6.99 4.13
C PHE A 127 4.12 -8.35 3.96
N TYR A 128 3.31 -8.46 2.92
CA TYR A 128 2.54 -9.65 2.61
C TYR A 128 3.25 -10.50 1.55
N LEU A 129 3.20 -11.80 1.74
CA LEU A 129 3.49 -12.78 0.70
C LEU A 129 2.16 -13.43 0.31
N ASP A 130 1.58 -12.95 -0.77
CA ASP A 130 0.37 -13.54 -1.33
C ASP A 130 0.73 -14.92 -1.92
N ASP A 131 -0.22 -15.84 -2.01
CA ASP A 131 0.01 -17.20 -2.51
C ASP A 131 1.11 -17.98 -1.76
N PHE A 132 1.25 -17.76 -0.45
CA PHE A 132 2.33 -18.38 0.32
C PHE A 132 1.95 -18.71 1.78
N PRO A 133 2.18 -19.96 2.25
CA PRO A 133 2.55 -21.11 1.46
C PRO A 133 1.36 -21.67 0.65
N SER A 134 1.63 -22.08 -0.58
CA SER A 134 0.59 -22.54 -1.52
C SER A 134 1.16 -23.61 -2.46
N PRO A 135 0.35 -24.28 -3.27
CA PRO A 135 0.86 -25.12 -4.34
C PRO A 135 1.77 -24.32 -5.28
N VAL A 136 2.68 -25.00 -5.97
CA VAL A 136 3.54 -24.33 -6.95
C VAL A 136 2.65 -23.79 -8.08
N PRO A 137 2.73 -22.49 -8.40
CA PRO A 137 1.95 -21.95 -9.51
C PRO A 137 2.31 -22.62 -10.84
N SER A 138 1.33 -22.73 -11.72
CA SER A 138 1.55 -23.19 -13.10
C SER A 138 2.16 -22.07 -13.92
N GLY A 139 3.03 -22.45 -14.87
CA GLY A 139 3.67 -21.50 -15.79
C GLY A 139 4.80 -22.21 -16.53
N ASP A 140 5.31 -21.60 -17.59
CA ASP A 140 6.39 -22.17 -18.38
C ASP A 140 7.78 -21.95 -17.75
N GLY A 141 7.88 -20.99 -16.81
CA GLY A 141 9.11 -20.66 -16.11
C GLY A 141 10.25 -20.20 -17.02
N THR A 142 9.92 -19.58 -18.15
CA THR A 142 10.87 -19.18 -19.18
C THR A 142 12.06 -18.41 -18.60
N TYR A 143 11.81 -17.42 -17.79
CA TYR A 143 12.86 -16.58 -17.19
C TYR A 143 13.65 -17.29 -16.10
N VAL A 144 12.98 -18.13 -15.30
CA VAL A 144 13.63 -19.00 -14.31
C VAL A 144 14.58 -19.97 -14.99
N LYS A 145 14.14 -20.57 -16.10
CA LYS A 145 14.97 -21.49 -16.87
C LYS A 145 16.13 -20.77 -17.58
N ARG A 146 15.86 -19.56 -18.13
CA ARG A 146 16.89 -18.73 -18.79
C ARG A 146 18.04 -18.40 -17.83
N ASP A 147 17.72 -17.95 -16.61
CA ASP A 147 18.70 -17.36 -15.70
C ASP A 147 19.33 -18.38 -14.74
N TYR A 148 18.57 -19.41 -14.34
CA TYR A 148 18.99 -20.36 -13.31
C TYR A 148 19.07 -21.82 -13.80
N ASN A 149 18.51 -22.12 -14.96
CA ASN A 149 18.38 -23.49 -15.48
C ASN A 149 17.72 -24.46 -14.47
N MET A 150 16.72 -23.97 -13.74
CA MET A 150 15.97 -24.70 -12.71
C MET A 150 14.51 -24.92 -13.12
N SER A 151 13.82 -25.86 -12.45
CA SER A 151 12.37 -25.90 -12.41
C SER A 151 11.83 -24.77 -11.52
N ILE A 152 10.59 -24.31 -11.74
CA ILE A 152 9.93 -23.32 -10.90
C ILE A 152 9.95 -23.77 -9.42
N LYS A 153 9.62 -25.04 -9.16
CA LYS A 153 9.62 -25.61 -7.82
C LYS A 153 10.98 -25.52 -7.13
N ASP A 154 12.05 -25.88 -7.85
CA ASP A 154 13.41 -25.87 -7.29
C ASP A 154 13.90 -24.44 -7.10
N PHE A 155 13.54 -23.54 -8.01
CA PHE A 155 13.84 -22.11 -7.92
C PHE A 155 13.23 -21.49 -6.65
N TYR A 156 11.94 -21.70 -6.40
CA TYR A 156 11.29 -21.18 -5.19
C TYR A 156 11.92 -21.69 -3.90
N ALA A 157 12.32 -22.97 -3.87
CA ALA A 157 12.90 -23.56 -2.68
C ALA A 157 14.35 -23.14 -2.43
N ASN A 158 15.15 -22.96 -3.49
CA ASN A 158 16.60 -22.82 -3.39
C ASN A 158 17.12 -21.41 -3.71
N VAL A 159 16.29 -20.54 -4.30
CA VAL A 159 16.67 -19.17 -4.66
C VAL A 159 15.68 -18.16 -4.07
N TRP A 160 14.44 -18.15 -4.55
CA TRP A 160 13.47 -17.14 -4.17
C TRP A 160 13.24 -17.05 -2.66
N TRP A 161 12.93 -18.18 -2.02
CA TRP A 161 12.66 -18.18 -0.58
C TRP A 161 13.88 -17.81 0.28
N PRO A 162 15.07 -18.35 0.06
CA PRO A 162 16.28 -17.88 0.74
C PRO A 162 16.54 -16.38 0.57
N ASP A 163 16.34 -15.84 -0.63
CA ASP A 163 16.50 -14.41 -0.91
C ASP A 163 15.47 -13.56 -0.17
N MET A 164 14.20 -14.00 -0.12
CA MET A 164 13.16 -13.33 0.67
C MET A 164 13.48 -13.35 2.17
N GLN A 165 14.05 -14.46 2.67
CA GLN A 165 14.50 -14.53 4.06
C GLN A 165 15.65 -13.59 4.36
N GLU A 166 16.60 -13.45 3.44
CA GLU A 166 17.71 -12.50 3.56
C GLU A 166 17.19 -11.05 3.59
N LEU A 167 16.28 -10.68 2.68
CA LEU A 167 15.63 -9.36 2.69
C LEU A 167 14.90 -9.09 4.02
N ALA A 168 14.20 -10.10 4.56
CA ALA A 168 13.53 -9.96 5.84
C ALA A 168 14.49 -9.69 6.99
N LEU A 169 15.64 -10.37 7.01
CA LEU A 169 16.67 -10.17 8.03
C LEU A 169 17.34 -8.79 7.90
N ASP A 170 17.70 -8.38 6.68
CA ASP A 170 18.38 -7.12 6.42
C ASP A 170 17.53 -5.91 6.83
N HIS A 171 16.19 -5.99 6.65
CA HIS A 171 15.24 -4.90 6.91
C HIS A 171 14.38 -5.11 8.16
N ASN A 172 14.69 -6.14 8.99
CA ASN A 172 13.92 -6.50 10.18
C ASN A 172 12.41 -6.69 9.90
N ILE A 173 12.08 -7.29 8.76
CA ILE A 173 10.71 -7.55 8.31
C ILE A 173 10.25 -8.90 8.83
N ARG A 174 8.98 -9.00 9.20
CA ARG A 174 8.28 -10.23 9.51
C ARG A 174 7.10 -10.36 8.55
N TYR A 175 7.23 -11.25 7.57
CA TYR A 175 6.19 -11.43 6.56
C TYR A 175 4.89 -11.97 7.13
N THR A 176 3.78 -11.56 6.53
CA THR A 176 2.48 -12.22 6.64
C THR A 176 2.25 -13.01 5.36
N GLY A 177 2.38 -14.33 5.44
CA GLY A 177 2.10 -15.23 4.31
C GLY A 177 0.61 -15.57 4.26
N VAL A 178 -0.03 -15.41 3.11
CA VAL A 178 -1.45 -15.71 2.97
C VAL A 178 -1.67 -16.86 2.00
N MET A 179 -2.23 -17.96 2.54
CA MET A 179 -2.30 -19.25 1.85
C MET A 179 -3.54 -19.42 0.99
N ILE A 180 -3.34 -20.14 -0.12
CA ILE A 180 -4.38 -20.72 -0.95
C ILE A 180 -4.30 -22.23 -0.80
N GLU A 181 -5.43 -22.91 -0.60
CA GLU A 181 -5.40 -24.38 -0.47
C GLU A 181 -5.14 -25.07 -1.81
N ASN A 182 -5.77 -24.61 -2.89
CA ASN A 182 -5.58 -25.16 -4.24
C ASN A 182 -5.88 -24.08 -5.31
N TYR A 183 -5.66 -24.42 -6.59
CA TYR A 183 -5.94 -23.56 -7.74
C TYR A 183 -7.03 -24.15 -8.64
N GLU A 184 -8.04 -24.80 -8.05
CA GLU A 184 -9.16 -25.38 -8.81
C GLU A 184 -10.20 -24.29 -9.14
N ASP A 185 -10.79 -24.35 -10.34
CA ASP A 185 -11.74 -23.32 -10.79
C ASP A 185 -13.18 -23.55 -10.34
N ALA A 186 -13.44 -24.61 -9.55
CA ALA A 186 -14.78 -24.99 -9.14
C ALA A 186 -15.38 -24.05 -8.10
N THR A 187 -16.57 -23.51 -8.38
CA THR A 187 -17.32 -22.59 -7.52
C THR A 187 -18.73 -23.11 -7.15
N ASP A 188 -18.98 -24.41 -7.41
CA ASP A 188 -20.27 -25.09 -7.14
C ASP A 188 -20.41 -25.60 -5.69
N GLY A 189 -19.45 -25.30 -4.82
CA GLY A 189 -19.42 -25.76 -3.42
C GLY A 189 -19.03 -27.22 -3.24
N LYS A 190 -18.53 -27.90 -4.27
CA LYS A 190 -17.87 -29.19 -4.14
C LYS A 190 -16.42 -28.98 -3.72
N ILE A 191 -16.13 -29.43 -2.52
CA ILE A 191 -14.83 -29.29 -1.93
C ILE A 191 -13.88 -30.42 -2.36
N LYS A 192 -12.73 -30.04 -2.89
CA LYS A 192 -11.63 -30.94 -3.18
C LYS A 192 -10.49 -30.65 -2.19
N LYS A 193 -10.28 -31.56 -1.25
CA LYS A 193 -9.27 -31.37 -0.21
C LYS A 193 -7.86 -31.50 -0.76
N GLN A 194 -6.99 -30.61 -0.32
CA GLN A 194 -5.55 -30.70 -0.58
C GLN A 194 -4.94 -31.89 0.17
N THR A 195 -4.07 -32.63 -0.49
CA THR A 195 -3.37 -33.80 0.07
C THR A 195 -1.87 -33.60 0.26
N ASP A 196 -1.27 -32.61 -0.41
CA ASP A 196 0.16 -32.29 -0.23
C ASP A 196 0.37 -31.28 0.91
N SER A 197 0.43 -31.82 2.13
CA SER A 197 0.67 -31.03 3.33
C SER A 197 2.14 -30.64 3.53
N ARG A 198 3.09 -31.38 2.92
CA ARG A 198 4.51 -31.22 3.21
C ARG A 198 5.06 -29.87 2.81
N ARG A 199 4.65 -29.39 1.64
CA ARG A 199 5.09 -28.09 1.12
C ARG A 199 4.58 -26.94 2.00
N PHE A 200 3.30 -26.98 2.36
CA PHE A 200 2.70 -25.96 3.25
C PHE A 200 3.41 -25.93 4.60
N GLN A 201 3.57 -27.08 5.24
CA GLN A 201 4.24 -27.18 6.54
C GLN A 201 5.71 -26.75 6.46
N TYR A 202 6.42 -27.11 5.39
CA TYR A 202 7.83 -26.76 5.24
C TYR A 202 8.02 -25.23 5.19
N PHE A 203 7.36 -24.56 4.26
CA PHE A 203 7.52 -23.11 4.08
C PHE A 203 6.81 -22.30 5.18
N GLY A 204 5.61 -22.72 5.58
CA GLY A 204 4.86 -22.04 6.63
C GLY A 204 5.58 -22.09 7.98
N ASN A 205 6.13 -23.22 8.37
CA ASN A 205 6.92 -23.31 9.60
C ASN A 205 8.20 -22.48 9.55
N MET A 206 8.88 -22.40 8.40
CA MET A 206 10.04 -21.51 8.25
C MET A 206 9.66 -20.05 8.45
N LEU A 207 8.55 -19.60 7.87
CA LEU A 207 8.03 -18.25 8.04
C LEU A 207 7.68 -17.96 9.51
N LEU A 208 6.95 -18.89 10.17
CA LEU A 208 6.58 -18.77 11.58
C LEU A 208 7.80 -18.74 12.51
N HIS A 209 8.82 -19.56 12.25
CA HIS A 209 10.06 -19.55 13.05
C HIS A 209 10.85 -18.23 12.94
N GLN A 210 10.65 -17.49 11.87
CA GLN A 210 11.23 -16.13 11.72
C GLN A 210 10.36 -15.03 12.35
N GLY A 211 9.32 -15.41 13.07
CA GLY A 211 8.39 -14.48 13.70
C GLY A 211 7.34 -13.91 12.75
N GLY A 212 7.21 -14.48 11.54
CA GLY A 212 6.15 -14.14 10.60
C GLY A 212 4.79 -14.65 11.03
N GLU A 213 3.78 -14.38 10.22
CA GLU A 213 2.38 -14.71 10.45
C GLU A 213 1.79 -15.43 9.24
N LEU A 214 0.79 -16.27 9.46
CA LEU A 214 -0.01 -16.90 8.41
C LEU A 214 -1.44 -16.33 8.40
N GLY A 215 -2.01 -16.23 7.21
CA GLY A 215 -3.38 -15.82 6.94
C GLY A 215 -3.97 -16.56 5.75
N TYR A 216 -5.10 -16.10 5.27
CA TYR A 216 -5.91 -16.74 4.23
C TYR A 216 -5.97 -15.90 2.96
N HIS A 217 -5.90 -16.55 1.78
CA HIS A 217 -5.98 -15.92 0.46
C HIS A 217 -7.00 -16.62 -0.47
N GLY A 218 -8.05 -17.14 0.11
CA GLY A 218 -9.06 -17.90 -0.60
C GLY A 218 -8.79 -19.40 -0.65
N TYR A 219 -9.88 -20.17 -0.81
CA TYR A 219 -9.81 -21.64 -0.91
C TYR A 219 -9.12 -22.08 -2.20
N ASN A 220 -9.54 -21.51 -3.33
CA ASN A 220 -9.08 -21.87 -4.66
C ASN A 220 -8.76 -20.66 -5.54
N HIS A 221 -8.35 -19.57 -4.93
CA HIS A 221 -8.05 -18.29 -5.60
C HIS A 221 -9.22 -17.70 -6.42
N GLN A 222 -10.47 -18.14 -6.16
CA GLN A 222 -11.65 -17.53 -6.73
C GLN A 222 -12.19 -16.46 -5.78
N PRO A 223 -12.37 -15.20 -6.21
CA PRO A 223 -12.92 -14.13 -5.37
C PRO A 223 -14.30 -14.48 -4.82
N LEU A 224 -14.60 -14.01 -3.61
CA LEU A 224 -15.91 -14.24 -2.97
C LEU A 224 -16.97 -13.31 -3.58
N SER A 225 -17.50 -13.70 -4.75
CA SER A 225 -18.55 -12.99 -5.48
C SER A 225 -19.57 -13.94 -6.08
N LEU A 226 -20.81 -13.50 -6.17
CA LEU A 226 -21.92 -14.25 -6.74
C LEU A 226 -22.11 -13.95 -8.23
N SER A 227 -23.01 -14.67 -8.87
CA SER A 227 -23.32 -14.60 -10.30
C SER A 227 -23.89 -13.26 -10.79
N ASN A 228 -24.16 -12.32 -9.89
CA ASN A 228 -24.47 -10.93 -10.24
C ASN A 228 -23.23 -10.09 -10.61
N THR A 229 -22.05 -10.62 -10.37
CA THR A 229 -20.78 -10.04 -10.81
C THR A 229 -20.41 -10.63 -12.18
N ASP A 230 -20.18 -9.78 -13.16
CA ASP A 230 -19.69 -10.18 -14.49
C ASP A 230 -18.28 -9.64 -14.68
N TYR A 231 -17.28 -10.52 -14.62
CA TYR A 231 -15.88 -10.16 -14.80
C TYR A 231 -15.49 -9.93 -16.26
N GLY A 232 -16.34 -10.37 -17.22
CA GLY A 232 -16.07 -10.27 -18.65
C GLY A 232 -14.72 -10.91 -19.03
N ASP A 233 -13.99 -10.19 -19.89
CA ASP A 233 -12.61 -10.56 -20.27
C ASP A 233 -11.54 -9.90 -19.36
N VAL A 234 -11.94 -9.19 -18.30
CA VAL A 234 -11.02 -8.43 -17.44
C VAL A 234 -10.32 -9.32 -16.43
N LEU A 235 -11.06 -10.26 -15.82
CA LEU A 235 -10.52 -11.19 -14.84
C LEU A 235 -10.89 -12.63 -15.17
N PRO A 236 -9.95 -13.58 -15.07
CA PRO A 236 -10.17 -14.99 -15.44
C PRO A 236 -10.81 -15.79 -14.29
N TYR A 237 -11.83 -15.25 -13.62
CA TYR A 237 -12.44 -15.88 -12.46
C TYR A 237 -13.88 -16.33 -12.71
N ASN A 238 -14.26 -17.38 -11.99
CA ASN A 238 -15.63 -17.83 -11.89
C ASN A 238 -16.32 -17.21 -10.68
N THR A 239 -17.61 -16.94 -10.81
CA THR A 239 -18.46 -16.51 -9.68
C THR A 239 -19.06 -17.73 -8.97
N TRP A 240 -19.29 -17.62 -7.68
CA TRP A 240 -19.86 -18.71 -6.88
C TRP A 240 -21.35 -18.88 -7.16
N GLU A 241 -21.81 -20.11 -7.21
CA GLU A 241 -23.22 -20.43 -7.47
C GLU A 241 -24.17 -19.95 -6.35
N SER A 242 -23.66 -19.85 -5.11
CA SER A 242 -24.42 -19.39 -3.96
C SER A 242 -23.52 -18.96 -2.79
N GLU A 243 -24.05 -18.16 -1.87
CA GLU A 243 -23.41 -17.84 -0.59
C GLU A 243 -23.02 -19.10 0.20
N GLY A 244 -23.88 -20.14 0.18
CA GLY A 244 -23.56 -21.43 0.82
C GLY A 244 -22.38 -22.17 0.18
N ALA A 245 -22.10 -21.97 -1.09
CA ALA A 245 -20.93 -22.50 -1.75
C ALA A 245 -19.65 -21.75 -1.33
N MET A 246 -19.71 -20.41 -1.27
CA MET A 246 -18.64 -19.58 -0.71
C MET A 246 -18.33 -19.95 0.76
N GLU A 247 -19.36 -20.07 1.59
CA GLU A 247 -19.24 -20.43 3.02
C GLU A 247 -18.54 -21.77 3.19
N LYS A 248 -18.86 -22.79 2.38
CA LYS A 248 -18.20 -24.09 2.42
C LYS A 248 -16.72 -24.01 2.06
N ALA A 249 -16.40 -23.21 1.05
CA ALA A 249 -15.02 -23.01 0.60
C ALA A 249 -14.17 -22.32 1.68
N VAL A 250 -14.68 -21.26 2.30
CA VAL A 250 -13.96 -20.59 3.39
C VAL A 250 -13.82 -21.49 4.61
N LYS A 251 -14.86 -22.28 4.96
CA LYS A 251 -14.78 -23.27 6.03
C LYS A 251 -13.72 -24.32 5.78
N GLU A 252 -13.58 -24.78 4.53
CA GLU A 252 -12.53 -25.75 4.19
C GLU A 252 -11.14 -25.13 4.32
N LEU A 253 -10.95 -23.92 3.80
CA LEU A 253 -9.69 -23.19 3.91
C LEU A 253 -9.25 -23.04 5.38
N ILE A 254 -10.17 -22.63 6.27
CA ILE A 254 -9.90 -22.49 7.71
C ILE A 254 -9.57 -23.86 8.32
N ARG A 255 -10.39 -24.90 8.03
CA ARG A 255 -10.12 -26.25 8.48
C ARG A 255 -8.74 -26.75 8.04
N PHE A 256 -8.37 -26.46 6.79
CA PHE A 256 -7.06 -26.82 6.24
C PHE A 256 -5.93 -26.09 6.97
N GLY A 257 -6.08 -24.78 7.19
CA GLY A 257 -5.13 -23.98 7.97
C GLY A 257 -4.91 -24.52 9.37
N ASP A 258 -6.00 -24.83 10.10
CA ASP A 258 -5.96 -25.39 11.45
C ASP A 258 -5.29 -26.77 11.48
N GLU A 259 -5.52 -27.59 10.45
CA GLU A 259 -4.88 -28.91 10.34
C GLU A 259 -3.37 -28.80 10.06
N MET A 260 -2.98 -27.85 9.20
CA MET A 260 -1.56 -27.64 8.85
C MET A 260 -0.76 -26.97 9.97
N PHE A 261 -1.38 -26.05 10.71
CA PHE A 261 -0.73 -25.18 11.70
C PHE A 261 -1.57 -25.07 12.99
N PRO A 262 -1.75 -26.18 13.73
CA PRO A 262 -2.71 -26.26 14.85
C PRO A 262 -2.39 -25.35 16.03
N GLU A 263 -1.16 -24.85 16.13
CA GLU A 263 -0.73 -23.95 17.22
C GLU A 263 -0.76 -22.47 16.79
N THR A 264 -1.25 -22.17 15.57
CA THR A 264 -1.22 -20.83 14.99
C THR A 264 -2.64 -20.29 14.84
N THR A 265 -2.87 -19.09 15.33
CA THR A 265 -4.12 -18.37 15.08
C THR A 265 -3.98 -17.52 13.82
N MET A 266 -4.84 -17.74 12.83
CA MET A 266 -4.89 -16.98 11.60
C MET A 266 -6.12 -16.08 11.62
N SER A 267 -5.93 -14.78 11.46
CA SER A 267 -7.02 -13.80 11.56
C SER A 267 -7.06 -12.79 10.41
N VAL A 268 -6.14 -12.91 9.47
CA VAL A 268 -6.03 -12.04 8.30
C VAL A 268 -6.56 -12.75 7.07
N TYR A 269 -7.42 -12.08 6.32
CA TYR A 269 -7.92 -12.51 5.03
C TYR A 269 -7.52 -11.49 3.96
N VAL A 270 -6.93 -11.96 2.89
CA VAL A 270 -6.63 -11.18 1.69
C VAL A 270 -7.52 -11.71 0.56
N PRO A 271 -8.38 -10.90 -0.03
CA PRO A 271 -9.19 -11.35 -1.16
C PRO A 271 -8.31 -11.66 -2.39
N PRO A 272 -8.55 -12.78 -3.08
CA PRO A 272 -7.89 -13.06 -4.36
C PRO A 272 -8.00 -11.88 -5.33
N SER A 273 -6.90 -11.47 -5.92
CA SER A 273 -6.77 -10.30 -6.80
C SER A 273 -7.36 -9.00 -6.22
N ASN A 274 -7.45 -8.88 -4.90
CA ASN A 274 -8.10 -7.77 -4.20
C ASN A 274 -9.58 -7.59 -4.56
N VAL A 275 -10.27 -8.65 -4.98
CA VAL A 275 -11.69 -8.63 -5.35
C VAL A 275 -12.54 -9.27 -4.27
N LEU A 276 -13.51 -8.52 -3.77
CA LEU A 276 -14.44 -8.98 -2.73
C LEU A 276 -15.78 -8.27 -2.93
N SER A 277 -16.84 -9.04 -3.14
CA SER A 277 -18.19 -8.49 -3.24
C SER A 277 -18.74 -8.09 -1.87
N GLU A 278 -19.80 -7.28 -1.86
CA GLU A 278 -20.51 -6.91 -0.61
C GLU A 278 -21.03 -8.15 0.12
N GLU A 279 -21.57 -9.12 -0.62
CA GLU A 279 -22.07 -10.38 -0.07
C GLU A 279 -20.93 -11.22 0.53
N GLY A 280 -19.81 -11.32 -0.19
CA GLY A 280 -18.61 -12.02 0.30
C GLY A 280 -18.06 -11.36 1.57
N ARG A 281 -17.96 -10.04 1.57
CA ARG A 281 -17.50 -9.24 2.72
C ARG A 281 -18.42 -9.44 3.94
N LYS A 282 -19.74 -9.36 3.73
CA LYS A 282 -20.72 -9.57 4.77
C LYS A 282 -20.69 -11.00 5.32
N MET A 283 -20.58 -11.99 4.42
CA MET A 283 -20.47 -13.40 4.83
C MET A 283 -19.22 -13.62 5.72
N LEU A 284 -18.06 -13.05 5.37
CA LEU A 284 -16.87 -13.12 6.20
C LEU A 284 -17.14 -12.57 7.60
N ALA A 285 -17.72 -11.38 7.71
CA ALA A 285 -18.00 -10.73 8.98
C ALA A 285 -18.98 -11.51 9.87
N GLU A 286 -20.06 -12.05 9.27
CA GLU A 286 -21.14 -12.70 10.02
C GLU A 286 -20.87 -14.17 10.36
N LYS A 287 -20.12 -14.88 9.51
CA LYS A 287 -19.94 -16.34 9.61
C LYS A 287 -18.59 -16.79 10.13
N PHE A 288 -17.56 -15.93 10.03
CA PHE A 288 -16.17 -16.27 10.32
C PHE A 288 -15.56 -15.30 11.35
N PRO A 289 -15.97 -15.40 12.61
CA PRO A 289 -15.52 -14.48 13.67
C PRO A 289 -14.02 -14.56 13.97
N GLU A 290 -13.32 -15.59 13.51
CA GLU A 290 -11.87 -15.70 13.54
C GLU A 290 -11.18 -14.70 12.61
N ILE A 291 -11.79 -14.30 11.49
CA ILE A 291 -11.26 -13.28 10.60
C ILE A 291 -11.50 -11.89 11.20
N LYS A 292 -10.42 -11.22 11.55
CA LYS A 292 -10.42 -9.89 12.18
C LYS A 292 -9.97 -8.78 11.27
N THR A 293 -9.26 -9.14 10.20
CA THR A 293 -8.64 -8.20 9.26
C THR A 293 -8.94 -8.63 7.85
N ILE A 294 -9.31 -7.67 7.02
CA ILE A 294 -9.30 -7.82 5.57
C ILE A 294 -8.27 -6.84 5.03
N ALA A 295 -7.25 -7.37 4.31
CA ALA A 295 -6.24 -6.55 3.66
C ALA A 295 -6.42 -6.63 2.15
N SER A 296 -6.73 -5.50 1.52
CA SER A 296 -7.04 -5.42 0.09
C SER A 296 -6.43 -4.17 -0.55
N ASN A 297 -7.04 -3.60 -1.55
CA ASN A 297 -6.43 -2.59 -2.38
C ASN A 297 -6.56 -1.17 -1.81
N TYR A 298 -5.48 -0.41 -1.95
CA TYR A 298 -5.46 1.04 -1.70
C TYR A 298 -6.04 1.83 -2.88
N PHE A 299 -5.75 1.39 -4.10
CA PHE A 299 -6.14 2.06 -5.32
C PHE A 299 -7.49 1.62 -5.85
N THR A 300 -8.17 2.53 -6.54
CA THR A 300 -9.42 2.25 -7.25
C THR A 300 -9.14 1.39 -8.48
N GLY A 301 -9.93 0.35 -8.68
CA GLY A 301 -9.93 -0.51 -9.86
C GLY A 301 -11.34 -1.01 -10.13
N GLU A 302 -11.61 -1.51 -11.32
CA GLU A 302 -12.97 -1.87 -11.77
C GLU A 302 -13.67 -2.85 -10.83
N PHE A 303 -12.94 -3.86 -10.33
CA PHE A 303 -13.47 -4.87 -9.41
C PHE A 303 -12.81 -4.83 -8.02
N SER A 304 -11.91 -3.88 -7.79
CA SER A 304 -11.13 -3.83 -6.56
C SER A 304 -11.97 -3.49 -5.34
N TYR A 305 -11.80 -4.26 -4.29
CA TYR A 305 -12.26 -3.91 -2.95
C TYR A 305 -11.32 -2.85 -2.35
N VAL A 306 -11.69 -1.59 -2.51
CA VAL A 306 -10.89 -0.44 -2.09
C VAL A 306 -11.15 -0.11 -0.63
N GLN A 307 -10.09 0.11 0.13
CA GLN A 307 -10.17 0.30 1.57
C GLN A 307 -9.54 1.63 2.03
N GLU A 308 -9.94 2.07 3.22
CA GLU A 308 -9.22 3.03 4.07
C GLU A 308 -8.65 2.30 5.29
N PHE A 309 -7.69 2.94 6.00
CA PHE A 309 -7.19 2.42 7.27
C PHE A 309 -8.18 2.72 8.38
N GLU A 310 -9.08 1.80 8.65
CA GLU A 310 -10.15 1.99 9.63
C GLU A 310 -10.59 0.68 10.30
N VAL A 311 -11.40 0.82 11.32
CA VAL A 311 -12.18 -0.28 11.91
C VAL A 311 -13.61 -0.11 11.46
N ALA A 312 -14.11 -1.06 10.67
CA ALA A 312 -15.48 -1.05 10.20
C ALA A 312 -16.49 -1.22 11.36
N GLU A 313 -17.75 -0.88 11.13
CA GLU A 313 -18.81 -0.96 12.15
C GLU A 313 -19.01 -2.38 12.72
N ASP A 314 -18.72 -3.41 11.96
CA ASP A 314 -18.77 -4.82 12.36
C ASP A 314 -17.51 -5.29 13.12
N GLY A 315 -16.51 -4.41 13.29
CA GLY A 315 -15.29 -4.66 14.03
C GLY A 315 -14.14 -5.27 13.21
N ILE A 316 -14.33 -5.55 11.93
CA ILE A 316 -13.23 -5.95 11.03
C ILE A 316 -12.35 -4.74 10.77
N VAL A 317 -11.05 -4.96 10.81
CA VAL A 317 -10.05 -3.95 10.48
C VAL A 317 -9.82 -3.97 8.97
N GLU A 318 -10.05 -2.83 8.33
CA GLU A 318 -9.76 -2.59 6.92
C GLU A 318 -8.30 -2.14 6.80
N GLN A 319 -7.52 -2.85 5.96
CA GLN A 319 -6.08 -2.66 5.87
C GLN A 319 -5.61 -2.57 4.42
N PRO A 320 -5.73 -1.39 3.78
CA PRO A 320 -5.34 -1.22 2.38
C PRO A 320 -3.85 -1.46 2.17
N ARG A 321 -3.50 -2.13 1.06
CA ARG A 321 -2.14 -2.38 0.62
C ARG A 321 -1.76 -1.36 -0.45
N ILE A 322 -0.67 -0.61 -0.21
CA ILE A 322 -0.32 0.62 -0.94
C ILE A 322 0.57 0.32 -2.13
N THR A 323 1.50 -0.63 -1.97
CA THR A 323 2.49 -0.97 -3.00
C THR A 323 2.52 -2.46 -3.24
N SER A 324 2.94 -2.87 -4.42
CA SER A 324 2.95 -4.29 -4.83
C SER A 324 4.14 -4.67 -5.69
N GLY A 325 4.47 -5.96 -5.67
CA GLY A 325 5.46 -6.58 -6.53
C GLY A 325 6.90 -6.20 -6.20
N ALA A 326 7.80 -6.66 -7.04
CA ALA A 326 9.23 -6.39 -6.90
C ALA A 326 9.69 -5.15 -7.70
N VAL A 327 8.85 -4.62 -8.58
CA VAL A 327 9.12 -3.42 -9.38
C VAL A 327 8.14 -2.33 -8.96
N ILE A 328 8.62 -1.43 -8.11
CA ILE A 328 7.82 -0.33 -7.59
C ILE A 328 7.90 0.83 -8.57
N ASP A 329 6.78 1.16 -9.21
CA ASP A 329 6.70 2.30 -10.13
C ASP A 329 6.65 3.64 -9.38
N ASP A 330 6.80 4.72 -10.14
CA ASP A 330 6.84 6.08 -9.58
C ASP A 330 5.54 6.47 -8.87
N TYR A 331 4.38 6.01 -9.37
CA TYR A 331 3.08 6.31 -8.74
C TYR A 331 2.91 5.58 -7.41
N MET A 332 3.30 4.30 -7.34
CA MET A 332 3.33 3.54 -6.10
C MET A 332 4.29 4.15 -5.08
N LYS A 333 5.50 4.57 -5.52
CA LYS A 333 6.48 5.20 -4.62
C LYS A 333 5.98 6.54 -4.07
N MET A 334 5.35 7.36 -4.93
CA MET A 334 4.73 8.63 -4.53
C MET A 334 3.58 8.40 -3.54
N SER A 335 2.77 7.38 -3.76
CA SER A 335 1.67 7.00 -2.86
C SER A 335 2.18 6.52 -1.49
N ALA A 336 3.25 5.71 -1.49
CA ALA A 336 3.92 5.28 -0.26
C ALA A 336 4.48 6.49 0.52
N LEU A 337 5.15 7.42 -0.16
CA LEU A 337 5.63 8.67 0.43
C LEU A 337 4.49 9.48 1.06
N SER A 338 3.38 9.62 0.33
CA SER A 338 2.19 10.31 0.81
C SER A 338 1.62 9.66 2.07
N GLU A 339 1.47 8.34 2.11
CA GLU A 339 0.94 7.62 3.26
C GLU A 339 1.88 7.61 4.47
N LEU A 340 3.19 7.65 4.27
CA LEU A 340 4.14 7.90 5.35
C LEU A 340 3.87 9.25 6.05
N ASN A 341 3.50 10.27 5.29
CA ASN A 341 3.24 11.61 5.80
C ASN A 341 1.79 11.84 6.26
N MET A 342 0.85 10.99 5.85
CA MET A 342 -0.54 11.04 6.32
C MET A 342 -0.78 10.20 7.56
N HIS A 343 -0.42 8.92 7.52
CA HIS A 343 -0.72 7.95 8.57
C HIS A 343 0.51 7.33 9.22
N PHE A 344 1.71 7.64 8.72
CA PHE A 344 2.96 6.98 9.09
C PHE A 344 2.82 5.47 8.95
N VAL A 345 2.46 5.04 7.76
CA VAL A 345 2.15 3.65 7.42
C VAL A 345 2.73 3.26 6.07
N SER A 346 3.14 2.01 5.94
CA SER A 346 3.44 1.34 4.67
C SER A 346 2.83 -0.05 4.69
N ASN A 347 2.30 -0.49 3.56
CA ASN A 347 1.74 -1.82 3.43
C ASN A 347 2.01 -2.34 2.01
N HIS A 348 2.83 -3.36 1.92
CA HIS A 348 3.36 -3.90 0.67
C HIS A 348 3.01 -5.37 0.50
N PHE A 349 2.83 -5.84 -0.72
CA PHE A 349 2.67 -7.27 -1.02
C PHE A 349 3.43 -7.70 -2.27
N ILE A 350 3.82 -8.95 -2.32
CA ILE A 350 4.50 -9.58 -3.44
C ILE A 350 4.00 -11.04 -3.58
N HIS A 351 3.98 -11.53 -4.81
CA HIS A 351 3.65 -12.93 -5.08
C HIS A 351 4.88 -13.73 -5.50
N PRO A 352 4.97 -15.02 -5.17
CA PRO A 352 6.01 -15.88 -5.70
C PRO A 352 5.99 -16.00 -7.22
N ASP A 353 4.81 -15.83 -7.85
CA ASP A 353 4.63 -15.94 -9.30
C ASP A 353 4.81 -14.62 -10.07
N ASP A 354 5.12 -13.50 -9.41
CA ASP A 354 5.47 -12.24 -10.10
C ASP A 354 6.60 -12.44 -11.14
N LEU A 355 7.50 -13.39 -10.87
CA LEU A 355 8.59 -13.75 -11.79
C LEU A 355 8.17 -14.64 -12.99
N LEU A 356 6.90 -15.02 -13.06
CA LEU A 356 6.31 -15.74 -14.20
C LEU A 356 5.45 -14.84 -15.09
N ASP A 357 5.18 -13.62 -14.65
CA ASP A 357 4.28 -12.66 -15.28
C ASP A 357 5.05 -11.46 -15.85
N GLU A 358 4.99 -11.28 -17.19
CA GLU A 358 5.68 -10.18 -17.87
C GLU A 358 5.16 -8.81 -17.45
N ASP A 359 3.86 -8.69 -17.20
CA ASP A 359 3.24 -7.43 -16.73
C ASP A 359 3.71 -7.03 -15.32
N ARG A 360 4.27 -8.00 -14.56
CA ARG A 360 4.87 -7.79 -13.24
C ARG A 360 6.40 -7.68 -13.28
N GLY A 361 6.98 -7.64 -14.48
CA GLY A 361 8.42 -7.44 -14.71
C GLY A 361 9.24 -8.73 -14.76
N ALA A 362 8.65 -9.90 -14.98
CA ALA A 362 9.34 -11.18 -15.05
C ALA A 362 10.49 -11.22 -16.09
N GLU A 363 10.38 -10.47 -17.18
CA GLU A 363 11.42 -10.36 -18.22
C GLU A 363 12.76 -9.82 -17.68
N LEU A 364 12.73 -9.02 -16.60
CA LEU A 364 13.93 -8.49 -15.93
C LEU A 364 14.75 -9.61 -15.29
N GLY A 365 14.11 -10.71 -14.92
CA GLY A 365 14.69 -11.80 -14.14
C GLY A 365 14.81 -11.47 -12.66
N TRP A 366 14.83 -12.51 -11.81
CA TRP A 366 14.74 -12.38 -10.35
C TRP A 366 15.85 -11.52 -9.72
N GLU A 367 17.08 -11.61 -10.21
CA GLU A 367 18.18 -10.82 -9.65
C GLU A 367 17.89 -9.30 -9.70
N LYS A 368 17.35 -8.81 -10.82
CA LYS A 368 16.98 -7.39 -10.96
C LYS A 368 15.73 -7.05 -10.16
N MET A 369 14.72 -7.93 -10.18
CA MET A 369 13.50 -7.76 -9.39
C MET A 369 13.83 -7.67 -7.91
N ARG A 370 14.63 -8.59 -7.37
CA ARG A 370 15.11 -8.56 -5.99
C ARG A 370 15.87 -7.27 -5.66
N LYS A 371 16.74 -6.81 -6.58
CA LYS A 371 17.44 -5.55 -6.39
C LYS A 371 16.50 -4.35 -6.29
N ASN A 372 15.48 -4.29 -7.15
CA ASN A 372 14.48 -3.23 -7.11
C ASN A 372 13.68 -3.27 -5.80
N LEU A 373 13.25 -4.45 -5.38
CA LEU A 373 12.56 -4.62 -4.10
C LEU A 373 13.44 -4.17 -2.92
N LYS A 374 14.73 -4.56 -2.92
CA LYS A 374 15.67 -4.10 -1.91
C LYS A 374 15.83 -2.58 -1.91
N GLN A 375 15.93 -1.95 -3.08
CA GLN A 375 16.02 -0.49 -3.18
C GLN A 375 14.78 0.22 -2.59
N TYR A 376 13.59 -0.35 -2.78
CA TYR A 376 12.38 0.16 -2.14
C TYR A 376 12.42 0.01 -0.61
N MET A 377 12.88 -1.13 -0.11
CA MET A 377 13.03 -1.36 1.33
C MET A 377 14.09 -0.44 1.95
N ASP A 378 15.25 -0.27 1.29
CA ASP A 378 16.29 0.69 1.69
C ASP A 378 15.72 2.12 1.77
N TRP A 379 14.99 2.54 0.74
CA TRP A 379 14.33 3.85 0.73
C TRP A 379 13.32 4.02 1.88
N LEU A 380 12.53 2.99 2.17
CA LEU A 380 11.55 3.03 3.25
C LEU A 380 12.22 3.17 4.63
N ASP A 381 13.33 2.45 4.83
CA ASP A 381 14.11 2.51 6.07
C ASP A 381 14.80 3.87 6.24
N ASP A 382 15.30 4.46 5.15
CA ASP A 382 15.91 5.79 5.16
C ASP A 382 14.86 6.91 5.38
N ALA A 383 13.72 6.82 4.71
CA ALA A 383 12.65 7.82 4.81
C ALA A 383 11.93 7.79 6.16
N ALA A 384 11.81 6.61 6.77
CA ALA A 384 11.04 6.41 8.01
C ALA A 384 11.72 5.41 8.96
N PRO A 385 12.89 5.75 9.54
CA PRO A 385 13.70 4.82 10.36
C PRO A 385 12.97 4.34 11.63
N ASP A 386 12.01 5.10 12.15
CA ASP A 386 11.22 4.77 13.34
C ASP A 386 9.92 4.01 13.02
N LEU A 387 9.68 3.65 11.76
CA LEU A 387 8.51 2.92 11.32
C LEU A 387 8.61 1.46 11.79
N ARG A 388 7.65 1.03 12.61
CA ARG A 388 7.66 -0.33 13.16
C ARG A 388 7.36 -1.36 12.07
N LYS A 389 8.18 -2.38 11.96
CA LYS A 389 7.93 -3.53 11.08
C LYS A 389 7.02 -4.52 11.81
N LEU A 390 5.81 -4.67 11.32
CA LEU A 390 4.70 -5.41 11.93
C LEU A 390 4.23 -6.54 11.02
N THR A 391 3.62 -7.55 11.61
CA THR A 391 2.79 -8.50 10.84
C THR A 391 1.41 -7.88 10.55
N GLY A 392 0.60 -8.51 9.68
CA GLY A 392 -0.71 -8.01 9.33
C GLY A 392 -1.63 -7.83 10.54
N SER A 393 -1.69 -8.80 11.46
CA SER A 393 -2.52 -8.68 12.66
C SER A 393 -1.99 -7.62 13.65
N GLU A 394 -0.68 -7.45 13.76
CA GLU A 394 -0.08 -6.40 14.57
C GLU A 394 -0.35 -5.00 13.99
N LEU A 395 -0.31 -4.86 12.65
CA LEU A 395 -0.68 -3.62 11.96
C LEU A 395 -2.17 -3.31 12.19
N SER A 396 -3.04 -4.33 12.19
CA SER A 396 -4.45 -4.17 12.56
C SER A 396 -4.62 -3.64 13.97
N GLY A 397 -3.85 -4.13 14.94
CA GLY A 397 -3.81 -3.58 16.30
C GLY A 397 -3.34 -2.13 16.34
N ALA A 398 -2.45 -1.72 15.42
CA ALA A 398 -2.04 -0.32 15.28
C ALA A 398 -3.16 0.56 14.70
N ILE A 399 -3.90 0.07 13.69
CA ILE A 399 -5.05 0.75 13.09
C ILE A 399 -6.17 0.92 14.13
N GLN A 400 -6.46 -0.11 14.94
CA GLN A 400 -7.44 -0.01 16.02
C GLN A 400 -7.06 1.09 17.03
N ARG A 401 -5.81 1.17 17.42
CA ARG A 401 -5.33 2.25 18.30
C ARG A 401 -5.46 3.61 17.65
N TYR A 402 -5.07 3.73 16.38
CA TYR A 402 -5.21 4.95 15.60
C TYR A 402 -6.66 5.45 15.58
N GLY A 403 -7.63 4.58 15.31
CA GLY A 403 -9.06 4.91 15.27
C GLY A 403 -9.67 5.32 16.63
N THR A 404 -8.97 5.03 17.74
CA THR A 404 -9.46 5.35 19.09
C THR A 404 -8.74 6.54 19.76
N VAL A 405 -7.64 7.03 19.16
CA VAL A 405 -6.87 8.16 19.72
C VAL A 405 -7.62 9.47 19.53
N ILE A 406 -7.80 10.20 20.62
CA ILE A 406 -8.34 11.56 20.62
C ILE A 406 -7.21 12.52 20.96
N CYS A 407 -6.88 13.43 20.05
CA CYS A 407 -5.89 14.48 20.28
C CYS A 407 -6.60 15.77 20.66
N ASN A 408 -6.36 16.26 21.88
CA ASN A 408 -6.79 17.58 22.32
C ASN A 408 -5.56 18.49 22.44
N LYS A 409 -5.63 19.70 21.88
CA LYS A 409 -4.57 20.71 21.95
C LYS A 409 -5.03 21.87 22.80
N GLU A 410 -4.33 22.12 23.89
CA GLU A 410 -4.52 23.31 24.69
C GLU A 410 -3.28 24.22 24.58
N VAL A 411 -3.49 25.46 24.16
CA VAL A 411 -2.43 26.45 23.95
C VAL A 411 -2.58 27.53 24.99
N THR A 412 -1.56 27.75 25.81
CA THR A 412 -1.46 28.90 26.73
C THR A 412 -0.24 29.75 26.34
N GLU A 413 -0.12 30.96 26.90
CA GLU A 413 1.06 31.82 26.66
C GLU A 413 2.41 31.17 27.08
N GLN A 414 2.37 30.12 27.84
CA GLN A 414 3.58 29.48 28.40
C GLN A 414 3.75 28.02 28.03
N MET A 415 2.75 27.36 27.44
CA MET A 415 2.74 25.92 27.22
C MET A 415 1.76 25.49 26.15
N ILE A 416 2.16 24.46 25.39
CA ILE A 416 1.28 23.67 24.55
C ILE A 416 1.12 22.29 25.20
N ARG A 417 -0.11 21.86 25.45
CA ARG A 417 -0.45 20.54 25.98
C ARG A 417 -1.36 19.79 25.02
#